data_9798a3a93735f7c8b367bc02b5aeaed5
#
_entry.id   9798a3a93735f7c8b367bc02b5aeaed5
#
_cell.length_a   1.000
_cell.length_b   1.000
_cell.length_c   1.000
_cell.angle_alpha   90.00
_cell.angle_beta   90.00
_cell.angle_gamma   90.00
#
_symmetry.space_group_name_H-M   'P 1'
#
loop_
_entity.id
_entity.type
_entity.pdbx_description
1 polymer ?
#
loop_
_entity_poly.entity_id
_entity_poly.type
_entity_poly.pdbx_seq_one_letter_code
_entity_poly.pdbx_strand_id
1 'polypeptide(L)'
;MAGYRPDIPPHVADAIRSLPPDVKRGVKAAVRALSGDPGAGEPLQRELDGLWKYRVKRFRIVYGIDRQRRTIRIVAVGHRRMIYEELADRARRR
;
A
#
# COMPACT_ATOMS: atom_id res chain seq x y z
N MET A 1 -23.33 -2.53 3.23
CA MET A 1 -22.31 -1.93 2.41
C MET A 1 -21.03 -2.65 2.54
N ALA A 2 -20.65 -3.13 1.47
CA ALA A 2 -19.50 -4.01 1.50
C ALA A 2 -18.24 -3.23 1.18
N GLY A 3 -17.52 -2.81 2.19
CA GLY A 3 -16.19 -2.29 2.00
C GLY A 3 -15.21 -3.41 1.72
N TYR A 4 -13.98 -3.04 1.46
CA TYR A 4 -12.89 -3.99 1.31
C TYR A 4 -12.22 -4.18 2.66
N ARG A 5 -11.67 -5.37 2.88
CA ARG A 5 -10.90 -5.65 4.08
C ARG A 5 -9.41 -5.44 3.82
N PRO A 6 -8.71 -4.73 4.68
CA PRO A 6 -7.27 -4.62 4.54
C PRO A 6 -6.58 -5.91 4.98
N ASP A 7 -5.63 -6.35 4.19
CA ASP A 7 -4.76 -7.46 4.51
C ASP A 7 -3.35 -6.89 4.67
N ILE A 8 -2.85 -6.87 5.91
CA ILE A 8 -1.56 -6.27 6.22
C ILE A 8 -0.63 -7.37 6.71
N PRO A 9 0.30 -7.83 5.86
CA PRO A 9 1.24 -8.88 6.28
C PRO A 9 2.08 -8.44 7.48
N PRO A 10 2.58 -9.38 8.29
CA PRO A 10 3.34 -9.04 9.49
C PRO A 10 4.52 -8.11 9.25
N HIS A 11 5.29 -8.30 8.19
CA HIS A 11 6.44 -7.45 7.91
C HIS A 11 6.01 -6.01 7.58
N VAL A 12 4.84 -5.84 6.96
CA VAL A 12 4.31 -4.51 6.67
C VAL A 12 3.79 -3.87 7.95
N ALA A 13 3.10 -4.65 8.79
CA ALA A 13 2.63 -4.17 10.08
C ALA A 13 3.79 -3.69 10.94
N ASP A 14 4.90 -4.40 10.92
CA ASP A 14 6.10 -4.01 11.64
C ASP A 14 6.66 -2.68 11.11
N ALA A 15 6.70 -2.53 9.79
CA ALA A 15 7.17 -1.30 9.18
C ALA A 15 6.28 -0.11 9.58
N ILE A 16 4.97 -0.32 9.64
CA ILE A 16 4.04 0.73 10.03
C ILE A 16 4.26 1.13 11.48
N ARG A 17 4.49 0.17 12.36
CA ARG A 17 4.74 0.45 13.77
C ARG A 17 5.97 1.31 14.00
N SER A 18 6.95 1.22 13.10
CA SER A 18 8.19 1.98 13.19
C SER A 18 8.09 3.40 12.63
N LEU A 19 6.97 3.76 12.05
CA LEU A 19 6.79 5.09 11.47
C LEU A 19 6.62 6.15 12.54
N PRO A 20 6.98 7.42 12.23
CA PRO A 20 6.66 8.52 13.15
C PRO A 20 5.16 8.57 13.44
N PRO A 21 4.75 9.02 14.64
CA PRO A 21 3.34 8.96 15.04
C PRO A 21 2.36 9.63 14.07
N ASP A 22 2.72 10.78 13.53
CA ASP A 22 1.84 11.48 12.59
C ASP A 22 1.69 10.72 11.26
N VAL A 23 2.78 10.13 10.78
CA VAL A 23 2.75 9.31 9.57
C VAL A 23 1.95 8.04 9.82
N LYS A 24 2.15 7.42 10.97
CA LYS A 24 1.40 6.22 11.37
C LYS A 24 -0.10 6.49 11.35
N ARG A 25 -0.53 7.61 11.93
CA ARG A 25 -1.94 7.98 11.92
C ARG A 25 -2.44 8.19 10.50
N GLY A 26 -1.64 8.83 9.67
CA GLY A 26 -1.97 9.05 8.26
C GLY A 26 -2.11 7.75 7.48
N VAL A 27 -1.23 6.79 7.75
CA VAL A 27 -1.29 5.48 7.10
C VAL A 27 -2.55 4.74 7.51
N LYS A 28 -2.89 4.74 8.80
CA LYS A 28 -4.11 4.10 9.27
C LYS A 28 -5.36 4.72 8.66
N ALA A 29 -5.39 6.04 8.57
CA ALA A 29 -6.50 6.75 7.94
C ALA A 29 -6.59 6.42 6.45
N ALA A 30 -5.45 6.34 5.78
CA ALA A 30 -5.40 6.00 4.37
C ALA A 30 -5.89 4.59 4.10
N VAL A 31 -5.48 3.62 4.91
CA VAL A 31 -5.95 2.24 4.77
C VAL A 31 -7.47 2.19 4.91
N ARG A 32 -8.01 2.93 5.86
CA ARG A 32 -9.46 3.00 6.05
C ARG A 32 -10.14 3.62 4.83
N ALA A 33 -9.58 4.69 4.29
CA ALA A 33 -10.13 5.34 3.11
C ALA A 33 -10.08 4.41 1.88
N LEU A 34 -8.99 3.70 1.70
CA LEU A 34 -8.84 2.75 0.59
C LEU A 34 -9.79 1.57 0.73
N SER A 35 -10.11 1.17 1.95
CA SER A 35 -11.08 0.09 2.18
C SER A 35 -12.47 0.49 1.69
N GLY A 36 -12.78 1.78 1.73
CA GLY A 36 -14.06 2.28 1.19
C GLY A 36 -14.00 2.61 -0.29
N ASP A 37 -12.81 2.88 -0.81
CA ASP A 37 -12.64 3.28 -2.22
C ASP A 37 -11.27 2.82 -2.70
N PRO A 38 -11.14 1.56 -3.13
CA PRO A 38 -9.85 1.02 -3.55
C PRO A 38 -9.21 1.77 -4.72
N GLY A 39 -10.00 2.38 -5.57
CA GLY A 39 -9.50 3.11 -6.72
C GLY A 39 -9.06 4.54 -6.41
N ALA A 40 -9.02 4.93 -5.13
CA ALA A 40 -8.64 6.29 -4.76
C ALA A 40 -7.15 6.58 -5.01
N GLY A 41 -6.32 5.55 -5.09
CA GLY A 41 -4.92 5.72 -5.41
C GLY A 41 -4.68 5.79 -6.91
N GLU A 42 -3.43 5.59 -7.30
CA GLU A 42 -3.04 5.61 -8.70
C GLU A 42 -2.41 4.26 -9.08
N PRO A 43 -2.76 3.71 -10.25
CA PRO A 43 -2.15 2.46 -10.68
C PRO A 43 -0.69 2.66 -11.04
N LEU A 44 0.13 1.67 -10.72
CA LEU A 44 1.52 1.63 -11.12
C LEU A 44 1.65 0.89 -12.45
N GLN A 45 2.81 1.05 -13.09
CA GLN A 45 3.02 0.51 -14.43
C GLN A 45 4.31 -0.29 -14.50
N ARG A 46 4.55 -0.92 -15.65
CA ARG A 46 5.75 -1.68 -15.96
C ARG A 46 5.93 -2.85 -14.99
N GLU A 47 7.07 -2.96 -14.33
CA GLU A 47 7.36 -4.06 -13.41
C GLU A 47 6.38 -4.13 -12.24
N LEU A 48 5.70 -3.02 -11.96
CA LEU A 48 4.77 -2.92 -10.84
C LEU A 48 3.31 -2.89 -11.30
N ASP A 49 3.06 -3.31 -12.53
CA ASP A 49 1.71 -3.37 -13.08
C ASP A 49 0.82 -4.26 -12.20
N GLY A 50 -0.40 -3.82 -11.99
CA GLY A 50 -1.34 -4.50 -11.10
C GLY A 50 -1.32 -4.02 -9.67
N LEU A 51 -0.33 -3.19 -9.32
CA LEU A 51 -0.26 -2.56 -8.01
C LEU A 51 -0.70 -1.10 -8.11
N TRP A 52 -1.03 -0.54 -6.96
CA TRP A 52 -1.49 0.83 -6.83
C TRP A 52 -0.67 1.54 -5.77
N LYS A 53 -0.64 2.87 -5.82
CA LYS A 53 0.03 3.68 -4.82
C LYS A 53 -0.92 4.70 -4.23
N TYR A 54 -0.71 5.03 -2.96
CA TYR A 54 -1.45 6.08 -2.28
C TYR A 54 -0.49 6.89 -1.41
N ARG A 55 -0.55 8.20 -1.54
CA ARG A 55 0.40 9.08 -0.88
C ARG A 55 -0.05 9.43 0.53
N VAL A 56 0.89 9.35 1.48
CA VAL A 56 0.69 9.82 2.86
C VAL A 56 1.93 10.65 3.20
N LYS A 57 1.82 11.95 3.12
CA LYS A 57 2.96 12.87 3.33
C LYS A 57 4.11 12.49 2.39
N ARG A 58 5.29 12.18 2.93
CA ARG A 58 6.45 11.78 2.13
C ARG A 58 6.51 10.27 1.93
N PHE A 59 5.52 9.57 2.45
CA PHE A 59 5.48 8.12 2.36
C PHE A 59 4.48 7.68 1.29
N ARG A 60 4.62 6.43 0.86
CA ARG A 60 3.71 5.82 -0.10
C ARG A 60 3.26 4.48 0.44
N ILE A 61 2.00 4.20 0.23
CA ILE A 61 1.43 2.87 0.45
C ILE A 61 1.31 2.24 -0.92
N VAL A 62 1.87 1.04 -1.08
CA VAL A 62 1.70 0.26 -2.29
C VAL A 62 0.78 -0.90 -1.95
N TYR A 63 -0.26 -1.08 -2.76
CA TYR A 63 -1.29 -2.05 -2.45
C TYR A 63 -1.82 -2.70 -3.72
N GLY A 64 -2.38 -3.90 -3.56
CA GLY A 64 -3.11 -4.58 -4.61
C GLY A 64 -4.57 -4.66 -4.26
N ILE A 65 -5.43 -4.78 -5.26
CA ILE A 65 -6.87 -4.88 -5.09
C ILE A 65 -7.31 -6.25 -5.55
N ASP A 66 -7.91 -7.01 -4.64
CA ASP A 66 -8.56 -8.27 -4.98
C ASP A 66 -10.07 -8.05 -4.94
N ARG A 67 -10.66 -7.87 -6.12
CA ARG A 67 -12.06 -7.50 -6.22
C ARG A 67 -12.99 -8.67 -5.93
N GLN A 68 -12.54 -9.88 -6.19
CA GLN A 68 -13.34 -11.07 -5.91
C GLN A 68 -13.48 -11.30 -4.41
N ARG A 69 -12.38 -11.17 -3.69
CA ARG A 69 -12.38 -11.36 -2.23
C ARG A 69 -12.67 -10.09 -1.47
N ARG A 70 -12.81 -8.98 -2.16
CA ARG A 70 -13.00 -7.67 -1.56
C ARG A 70 -11.93 -7.39 -0.51
N THR A 71 -10.69 -7.56 -0.93
CA THR A 71 -9.52 -7.39 -0.06
C THR A 71 -8.56 -6.40 -0.66
N ILE A 72 -7.99 -5.55 0.17
CA ILE A 72 -6.88 -4.68 -0.22
C ILE A 72 -5.65 -5.24 0.46
N ARG A 73 -4.69 -5.72 -0.34
CA ARG A 73 -3.43 -6.21 0.21
C ARG A 73 -2.44 -5.07 0.27
N ILE A 74 -1.96 -4.76 1.45
CA ILE A 74 -0.93 -3.76 1.61
C ILE A 74 0.41 -4.45 1.36
N VAL A 75 1.05 -4.07 0.27
CA VAL A 75 2.29 -4.72 -0.17
C VAL A 75 3.51 -4.10 0.52
N ALA A 76 3.50 -2.79 0.64
CA ALA A 76 4.63 -2.09 1.24
C ALA A 76 4.23 -0.68 1.66
N VAL A 77 4.93 -0.16 2.66
CA VAL A 77 4.81 1.23 3.08
C VAL A 77 6.23 1.73 3.28
N GLY A 78 6.59 2.83 2.64
CA GLY A 78 7.92 3.35 2.78
C GLY A 78 8.07 4.73 2.19
N HIS A 79 9.28 5.25 2.31
CA HIS A 79 9.60 6.57 1.82
C HIS A 79 9.56 6.57 0.30
N ARG A 80 9.01 7.64 -0.27
CA ARG A 80 8.54 7.67 -1.65
C ARG A 80 9.42 7.00 -2.70
N ARG A 81 10.66 7.38 -2.87
CA ARG A 81 11.48 6.82 -3.95
C ARG A 81 11.95 5.40 -3.70
N MET A 82 12.42 5.19 -2.49
CA MET A 82 13.07 3.93 -2.15
C MET A 82 12.15 2.74 -2.27
N ILE A 83 10.87 2.94 -1.94
CA ILE A 83 9.93 1.82 -1.98
C ILE A 83 9.72 1.29 -3.39
N TYR A 84 9.70 2.19 -4.37
CA TYR A 84 9.51 1.76 -5.76
C TYR A 84 10.73 1.02 -6.29
N GLU A 85 11.91 1.49 -5.93
CA GLU A 85 13.14 0.84 -6.34
C GLU A 85 13.25 -0.56 -5.78
N GLU A 86 12.91 -0.75 -4.51
CA GLU A 86 12.93 -2.06 -3.89
C GLU A 86 11.95 -3.02 -4.55
N LEU A 87 10.73 -2.56 -4.80
CA LEU A 87 9.71 -3.40 -5.41
C LEU A 87 10.05 -3.76 -6.84
N ALA A 88 10.57 -2.81 -7.61
CA ALA A 88 10.98 -3.06 -8.98
C ALA A 88 12.13 -4.05 -9.02
N ASP A 89 13.07 -3.93 -8.09
CA ASP A 89 14.20 -4.84 -7.99
C ASP A 89 13.74 -6.27 -7.68
N ARG A 90 12.80 -6.42 -6.76
CA ARG A 90 12.24 -7.73 -6.45
C ARG A 90 11.54 -8.33 -7.65
N ALA A 91 10.78 -7.52 -8.37
CA ALA A 91 10.07 -8.00 -9.56
C ALA A 91 11.03 -8.50 -10.62
N ARG A 92 12.16 -7.81 -10.79
CA ARG A 92 13.17 -8.21 -11.78
C ARG A 92 13.93 -9.47 -11.40
N ARG A 93 13.97 -9.81 -10.11
CA ARG A 93 14.71 -10.99 -9.64
C ARG A 93 13.96 -12.29 -9.81
N ARG A 94 12.73 -12.24 -10.21
CA ARG A 94 11.90 -13.44 -10.37
C ARG A 94 12.18 -14.21 -11.64
#